data_30b34f9a4d2229c320657e823ddf8f68
#
_entry.id   30b34f9a4d2229c320657e823ddf8f68
#
_cell.length_a   1.000
_cell.length_b   1.000
_cell.length_c   1.000
_cell.angle_alpha   90.00
_cell.angle_beta   90.00
_cell.angle_gamma   90.00
#
_symmetry.space_group_name_H-M   'P 1'
#
loop_
_entity.id
_entity.type
_entity.pdbx_description
1 polymer ?
#
loop_
_entity_poly.entity_id
_entity_poly.type
_entity_poly.pdbx_seq_one_letter_code
_entity_poly.pdbx_strand_id
1 'polypeptide(L)'
;MRRLLPLLFVLAACSTAEAPPADLLDRAKFKQVLLGAQLVEARLNQEMVIEHRTDNPVEVYYTDLFKKEDVTREQFERTYRFYTEHPAEMKAIYEELIVELDSLKENVVDQPVVPK
;
A
#
# COMPACT_ATOMS: atom_id res chain seq x y z
N MET A 1 54.80 28.70 -9.85
CA MET A 1 53.50 28.87 -9.16
C MET A 1 52.55 27.74 -9.57
N ARG A 2 52.41 26.78 -8.72
CA ARG A 2 51.48 25.67 -8.94
C ARG A 2 50.17 26.05 -8.30
N ARG A 3 49.17 26.35 -9.11
CA ARG A 3 47.78 26.52 -8.64
C ARG A 3 47.16 25.13 -8.54
N LEU A 4 47.06 24.61 -7.32
CA LEU A 4 46.27 23.45 -7.02
C LEU A 4 44.79 23.89 -7.01
N LEU A 5 44.07 23.50 -8.05
CA LEU A 5 42.61 23.58 -8.05
C LEU A 5 42.11 22.47 -7.15
N PRO A 6 41.34 22.76 -6.10
CA PRO A 6 40.63 21.69 -5.41
C PRO A 6 39.49 21.21 -6.30
N LEU A 7 39.60 19.97 -6.75
CA LEU A 7 38.53 19.28 -7.45
C LEU A 7 37.42 19.00 -6.42
N LEU A 8 36.42 19.87 -6.41
CA LEU A 8 35.22 19.67 -5.60
C LEU A 8 34.42 18.53 -6.21
N PHE A 9 34.62 17.32 -5.69
CA PHE A 9 33.72 16.21 -5.97
C PHE A 9 32.41 16.49 -5.26
N VAL A 10 31.45 17.07 -5.98
CA VAL A 10 30.05 17.07 -5.57
C VAL A 10 29.53 15.67 -5.81
N LEU A 11 29.57 14.85 -4.76
CA LEU A 11 28.81 13.61 -4.70
C LEU A 11 27.33 14.00 -4.61
N ALA A 12 26.72 14.18 -5.78
CA ALA A 12 25.27 14.20 -5.87
C ALA A 12 24.81 12.77 -5.57
N ALA A 13 24.58 12.49 -4.29
CA ALA A 13 23.86 11.31 -3.86
C ALA A 13 22.39 11.49 -4.29
N CYS A 14 22.11 11.22 -5.56
CA CYS A 14 20.74 11.04 -6.03
C CYS A 14 20.26 9.69 -5.51
N SER A 15 19.71 9.68 -4.29
CA SER A 15 18.81 8.62 -3.88
C SER A 15 17.46 8.86 -4.56
N THR A 16 17.37 8.62 -5.85
CA THR A 16 16.10 8.56 -6.55
C THR A 16 15.43 7.25 -6.12
N ALA A 17 14.31 7.38 -5.40
CA ALA A 17 13.42 6.26 -5.18
C ALA A 17 13.13 5.61 -6.54
N GLU A 18 13.40 4.31 -6.67
CA GLU A 18 13.22 3.60 -7.91
C GLU A 18 11.73 3.47 -8.22
N ALA A 19 11.30 4.07 -9.33
CA ALA A 19 9.92 3.94 -9.79
C ALA A 19 9.65 2.51 -10.28
N PRO A 20 8.45 1.94 -10.03
CA PRO A 20 8.10 0.64 -10.58
C PRO A 20 8.10 0.67 -12.11
N PRO A 21 8.44 -0.47 -12.78
CA PRO A 21 8.33 -0.60 -14.23
C PRO A 21 6.92 -0.22 -14.73
N ALA A 22 6.83 0.27 -15.97
CA ALA A 22 5.59 0.77 -16.55
C ALA A 22 4.45 -0.29 -16.66
N ASP A 23 4.77 -1.57 -16.64
CA ASP A 23 3.82 -2.68 -16.66
C ASP A 23 3.25 -3.04 -15.27
N LEU A 24 3.79 -2.43 -14.22
CA LEU A 24 3.30 -2.57 -12.85
C LEU A 24 2.39 -1.40 -12.49
N LEU A 25 1.68 -1.53 -11.37
CA LEU A 25 0.88 -0.43 -10.84
C LEU A 25 1.80 0.72 -10.40
N ASP A 26 1.39 1.96 -10.65
CA ASP A 26 2.08 3.09 -10.08
C ASP A 26 1.96 3.10 -8.54
N ARG A 27 2.80 3.87 -7.87
CA ARG A 27 2.87 3.90 -6.41
C ARG A 27 1.53 4.27 -5.76
N ALA A 28 0.86 5.28 -6.30
CA ALA A 28 -0.41 5.75 -5.75
C ALA A 28 -1.51 4.68 -5.91
N LYS A 29 -1.60 4.05 -7.06
CA LYS A 29 -2.55 2.97 -7.33
C LYS A 29 -2.25 1.74 -6.48
N PHE A 30 -0.99 1.35 -6.39
CA PHE A 30 -0.57 0.24 -5.54
C PHE A 30 -0.93 0.48 -4.07
N LYS A 31 -0.65 1.67 -3.54
CA LYS A 31 -1.01 2.04 -2.17
C LYS A 31 -2.53 1.95 -1.95
N GLN A 32 -3.33 2.42 -2.90
CA GLN A 32 -4.79 2.36 -2.84
C GLN A 32 -5.31 0.92 -2.79
N VAL A 33 -4.78 0.05 -3.66
CA VAL A 33 -5.17 -1.37 -3.67
C VAL A 33 -4.68 -2.09 -2.41
N LEU A 34 -3.48 -1.76 -1.94
CA LEU A 34 -2.94 -2.30 -0.69
C LEU A 34 -3.79 -1.91 0.52
N LEU A 35 -4.29 -0.68 0.57
CA LEU A 35 -5.25 -0.24 1.59
C LEU A 35 -6.52 -1.11 1.54
N GLY A 36 -7.07 -1.31 0.35
CA GLY A 36 -8.22 -2.19 0.15
C GLY A 36 -7.97 -3.62 0.62
N ALA A 37 -6.77 -4.16 0.33
CA ALA A 37 -6.36 -5.48 0.80
C ALA A 37 -6.29 -5.57 2.33
N GLN A 38 -5.76 -4.55 3.00
CA GLN A 38 -5.74 -4.50 4.47
C GLN A 38 -7.17 -4.49 5.05
N LEU A 39 -8.09 -3.78 4.43
CA LEU A 39 -9.49 -3.76 4.84
C LEU A 39 -10.18 -5.12 4.60
N VAL A 40 -9.87 -5.80 3.50
CA VAL A 40 -10.33 -7.18 3.24
C VAL A 40 -9.82 -8.13 4.34
N GLU A 41 -8.54 -8.07 4.69
CA GLU A 41 -7.97 -8.90 5.75
C GLU A 41 -8.61 -8.64 7.11
N ALA A 42 -8.87 -7.39 7.46
CA ALA A 42 -9.55 -7.02 8.69
C ALA A 42 -10.99 -7.56 8.72
N ARG A 43 -11.72 -7.48 7.62
CA ARG A 43 -13.06 -8.05 7.48
C ARG A 43 -13.06 -9.56 7.61
N LEU A 44 -12.13 -10.23 6.94
CA LEU A 44 -11.98 -11.69 7.03
C LEU A 44 -11.68 -12.11 8.47
N ASN A 45 -10.80 -11.43 9.16
CA ASN A 45 -10.52 -11.71 10.56
C ASN A 45 -11.78 -11.55 11.43
N GLN A 46 -12.55 -10.51 11.22
CA GLN A 46 -13.81 -10.28 11.93
C GLN A 46 -14.80 -11.42 11.68
N GLU A 47 -15.06 -11.76 10.42
CA GLU A 47 -16.06 -12.75 10.04
C GLU A 47 -15.64 -14.17 10.38
N MET A 48 -14.38 -14.55 10.13
CA MET A 48 -13.90 -15.91 10.32
C MET A 48 -13.57 -16.24 11.77
N VAL A 49 -12.94 -15.31 12.48
CA VAL A 49 -12.46 -15.54 13.85
C VAL A 49 -13.48 -15.15 14.90
N ILE A 50 -14.11 -14.00 14.78
CA ILE A 50 -15.01 -13.46 15.80
C ILE A 50 -16.43 -13.96 15.61
N GLU A 51 -16.93 -13.95 14.39
CA GLU A 51 -18.30 -14.39 14.05
C GLU A 51 -18.39 -15.89 13.73
N HIS A 52 -17.26 -16.59 13.67
CA HIS A 52 -17.17 -18.04 13.39
C HIS A 52 -17.84 -18.44 12.06
N ARG A 53 -17.68 -17.63 11.04
CA ARG A 53 -18.17 -17.93 9.70
C ARG A 53 -17.49 -19.20 9.16
N THR A 54 -18.27 -20.11 8.58
CA THR A 54 -17.78 -21.43 8.13
C THR A 54 -17.43 -21.49 6.64
N ASP A 55 -17.99 -20.60 5.82
CA ASP A 55 -17.61 -20.48 4.42
C ASP A 55 -16.39 -19.55 4.28
N ASN A 56 -15.61 -19.74 3.23
CA ASN A 56 -14.39 -18.96 2.99
C ASN A 56 -14.60 -17.95 1.87
N PRO A 57 -14.89 -16.66 2.17
CA PRO A 57 -15.15 -15.65 1.15
C PRO A 57 -13.89 -14.96 0.60
N VAL A 58 -12.70 -15.43 0.93
CA VAL A 58 -11.42 -14.78 0.56
C VAL A 58 -11.35 -14.45 -0.92
N GLU A 59 -11.59 -15.43 -1.79
CA GLU A 59 -11.52 -15.23 -3.23
C GLU A 59 -12.56 -14.23 -3.74
N VAL A 60 -13.75 -14.24 -3.19
CA VAL A 60 -14.81 -13.29 -3.56
C VAL A 60 -14.40 -11.86 -3.22
N TYR A 61 -13.89 -11.65 -2.01
CA TYR A 61 -13.50 -10.32 -1.55
C TYR A 61 -12.33 -9.73 -2.33
N TYR A 62 -11.32 -10.56 -2.63
CA TYR A 62 -10.19 -10.10 -3.46
C TYR A 62 -10.60 -9.87 -4.91
N THR A 63 -11.43 -10.73 -5.48
CA THR A 63 -11.97 -10.52 -6.84
C THR A 63 -12.74 -9.22 -6.92
N ASP A 64 -13.60 -8.92 -5.96
CA ASP A 64 -14.36 -7.68 -5.89
C ASP A 64 -13.44 -6.46 -5.72
N LEU A 65 -12.42 -6.57 -4.89
CA LEU A 65 -11.43 -5.50 -4.70
C LEU A 65 -10.72 -5.17 -6.02
N PHE A 66 -10.17 -6.17 -6.69
CA PHE A 66 -9.44 -5.95 -7.94
C PHE A 66 -10.34 -5.40 -9.05
N LYS A 67 -11.57 -5.87 -9.12
CA LYS A 67 -12.57 -5.35 -10.05
C LYS A 67 -12.92 -3.89 -9.76
N LYS A 68 -13.15 -3.54 -8.50
CA LYS A 68 -13.44 -2.18 -8.05
C LYS A 68 -12.31 -1.21 -8.39
N GLU A 69 -11.07 -1.64 -8.19
CA GLU A 69 -9.88 -0.84 -8.41
C GLU A 69 -9.40 -0.87 -9.88
N ASP A 70 -10.06 -1.63 -10.73
CA ASP A 70 -9.70 -1.81 -12.14
C ASP A 70 -8.25 -2.28 -12.33
N VAL A 71 -7.86 -3.27 -11.56
CA VAL A 71 -6.54 -3.90 -11.64
C VAL A 71 -6.69 -5.41 -11.73
N THR A 72 -5.67 -6.08 -12.26
CA THR A 72 -5.61 -7.54 -12.24
C THR A 72 -4.87 -8.03 -10.99
N ARG A 73 -5.19 -9.25 -10.57
CA ARG A 73 -4.45 -9.92 -9.50
C ARG A 73 -2.95 -9.97 -9.79
N GLU A 74 -2.60 -10.29 -11.04
CA GLU A 74 -1.22 -10.41 -11.50
C GLU A 74 -0.46 -9.08 -11.40
N GLN A 75 -1.08 -7.97 -11.80
CA GLN A 75 -0.49 -6.65 -11.65
C GLN A 75 -0.21 -6.32 -10.18
N PHE A 76 -1.16 -6.60 -9.30
CA PHE A 76 -1.00 -6.37 -7.87
C PHE A 76 0.11 -7.24 -7.27
N GLU A 77 0.11 -8.53 -7.55
CA GLU A 77 1.12 -9.46 -7.03
C GLU A 77 2.53 -9.12 -7.53
N ARG A 78 2.68 -8.76 -8.80
CA ARG A 78 3.97 -8.35 -9.37
C ARG A 78 4.45 -7.04 -8.77
N THR A 79 3.57 -6.08 -8.58
CA THR A 79 3.90 -4.80 -7.94
C THR A 79 4.27 -5.00 -6.47
N TYR A 80 3.54 -5.85 -5.76
CA TYR A 80 3.84 -6.22 -4.39
C TYR A 80 5.23 -6.84 -4.28
N ARG A 81 5.58 -7.73 -5.19
CA ARG A 81 6.93 -8.34 -5.25
C ARG A 81 8.01 -7.30 -5.49
N PHE A 82 7.77 -6.35 -6.39
CA PHE A 82 8.69 -5.25 -6.65
C PHE A 82 8.98 -4.47 -5.36
N TYR A 83 7.97 -4.05 -4.62
CA TYR A 83 8.16 -3.31 -3.37
C TYR A 83 8.73 -4.17 -2.23
N THR A 84 8.52 -5.48 -2.25
CA THR A 84 9.18 -6.40 -1.31
C THR A 84 10.71 -6.39 -1.50
N GLU A 85 11.17 -6.18 -2.72
CA GLU A 85 12.59 -6.03 -3.04
C GLU A 85 13.12 -4.61 -2.79
N HIS A 86 12.24 -3.66 -2.45
CA HIS A 86 12.56 -2.26 -2.14
C HIS A 86 12.01 -1.91 -0.74
N PRO A 87 12.60 -2.46 0.33
CA PRO A 87 12.02 -2.40 1.67
C PRO A 87 11.87 -0.99 2.24
N ALA A 88 12.75 -0.06 1.89
CA ALA A 88 12.65 1.33 2.34
C ALA A 88 11.40 2.02 1.75
N GLU A 89 11.11 1.78 0.49
CA GLU A 89 9.92 2.32 -0.18
C GLU A 89 8.65 1.64 0.32
N MET A 90 8.67 0.32 0.51
CA MET A 90 7.55 -0.43 1.08
C MET A 90 7.22 0.07 2.48
N LYS A 91 8.23 0.31 3.31
CA LYS A 91 8.05 0.90 4.65
C LYS A 91 7.36 2.25 4.59
N ALA A 92 7.78 3.14 3.68
CA ALA A 92 7.16 4.44 3.50
C ALA A 92 5.69 4.33 3.10
N ILE A 93 5.35 3.39 2.22
CA ILE A 93 3.97 3.11 1.81
C ILE A 93 3.13 2.65 3.02
N TYR A 94 3.65 1.73 3.83
CA TYR A 94 2.93 1.27 5.03
C TYR A 94 2.75 2.37 6.08
N GLU A 95 3.73 3.25 6.27
CA GLU A 95 3.61 4.40 7.15
C GLU A 95 2.48 5.34 6.71
N GLU A 96 2.37 5.61 5.41
CA GLU A 96 1.25 6.38 4.85
C GLU A 96 -0.09 5.66 5.04
N LEU A 97 -0.14 4.34 4.87
CA LEU A 97 -1.36 3.54 5.10
C LEU A 97 -1.83 3.61 6.55
N ILE A 98 -0.92 3.57 7.50
CA ILE A 98 -1.26 3.69 8.94
C ILE A 98 -1.93 5.03 9.20
N VAL A 99 -1.39 6.11 8.66
CA VAL A 99 -2.00 7.45 8.79
C VAL A 99 -3.39 7.49 8.18
N GLU A 100 -3.58 6.92 7.00
CA GLU A 100 -4.90 6.87 6.35
C GLU A 100 -5.91 6.03 7.14
N LEU A 101 -5.50 4.88 7.68
CA LEU A 101 -6.35 4.02 8.50
C LEU A 101 -6.76 4.71 9.82
N ASP A 102 -5.86 5.42 10.44
CA ASP A 102 -6.17 6.19 11.66
C ASP A 102 -7.16 7.31 11.37
N SER A 103 -7.02 8.03 10.25
CA SER A 103 -7.98 9.03 9.80
C SER A 103 -9.37 8.43 9.54
N LEU A 104 -9.44 7.23 8.97
CA LEU A 104 -10.72 6.54 8.75
C LEU A 104 -11.40 6.16 10.06
N LYS A 105 -10.63 5.73 11.07
CA LYS A 105 -11.17 5.43 12.40
C LYS A 105 -11.74 6.67 13.08
N GLU A 106 -11.04 7.79 13.05
CA GLU A 106 -11.49 9.05 13.63
C GLU A 106 -12.82 9.50 13.00
N ASN A 107 -12.91 9.44 11.67
CA ASN A 107 -14.13 9.79 10.95
C ASN A 107 -15.35 8.90 11.31
N VAL A 108 -15.11 7.64 11.64
CA VAL A 108 -16.18 6.71 12.07
C VAL A 108 -16.61 6.97 13.50
N VAL A 109 -15.69 7.32 14.38
CA VAL A 109 -15.97 7.61 15.80
C VAL A 109 -16.78 8.92 15.94
N ASP A 110 -16.49 9.91 15.09
CA ASP A 110 -17.17 11.21 15.13
C ASP A 110 -18.56 11.20 14.46
N GLN A 111 -18.95 10.12 13.79
CA GLN A 111 -20.30 10.01 13.27
C GLN A 111 -21.28 9.71 14.41
N PRO A 112 -22.34 10.53 14.58
CA PRO A 112 -23.36 10.23 15.59
C PRO A 112 -23.98 8.87 15.29
N VAL A 113 -23.96 8.01 16.30
CA VAL A 113 -24.67 6.73 16.24
C VAL A 113 -26.15 7.05 16.08
N VAL A 114 -26.66 6.84 14.88
CA VAL A 114 -28.11 6.95 14.64
C VAL A 114 -28.76 5.73 15.32
N PRO A 115 -29.53 5.91 16.39
CA PRO A 115 -30.22 4.79 17.00
C PRO A 115 -31.24 4.24 16.01
N LYS A 116 -31.18 2.93 15.80
CA LYS A 116 -32.21 2.21 15.03
C LYS A 116 -33.51 2.19 15.79
#